data_9425e13f5dce53ff6a3e4a0ab4ccfe49
#
_entry.id   9425e13f5dce53ff6a3e4a0ab4ccfe49
#
_cell.length_a   1.000
_cell.length_b   1.000
_cell.length_c   1.000
_cell.angle_alpha   90.00
_cell.angle_beta   90.00
_cell.angle_gamma   90.00
#
_symmetry.space_group_name_H-M   'P 1'
#
loop_
_entity.id
_entity.type
_entity.pdbx_description
1 polymer ?
#
loop_
_entity_poly.entity_id
_entity_poly.type
_entity_poly.pdbx_seq_one_letter_code
_entity_poly.pdbx_strand_id
1 'polypeptide(L)'
;MACTNMAGGYRHMKGVLAGAGRVIDRFFGVERIGTKTPHFQHKQSCVHISEKPIPEFESLALLEELYRLIEDNWQRSQPHYGKPPSQKNWRVTRHPQFAQHNTSPEVTLERCIIQATSETWINQVPPSSGLTGPRKDNRHIDLVHNLGHGAWEFIELKVNSDTPLFAAMEIVQYGLLFLFCRHHQETLGFDASKALLQAAHVHLKCMSSAQVGHRGSKRKVVFGSGCSCYAVFRS
;
A
#
# COMPACT_ATOMS: atom_id res chain seq x y z
N MET A 1 -41.79 -3.73 29.34
CA MET A 1 -40.77 -2.88 28.72
C MET A 1 -39.84 -3.77 27.97
N ALA A 2 -39.94 -3.80 26.64
CA ALA A 2 -39.17 -4.71 25.77
C ALA A 2 -37.83 -4.04 25.44
N CYS A 3 -36.73 -4.64 25.87
CA CYS A 3 -35.40 -4.28 25.42
C CYS A 3 -35.23 -4.73 23.96
N THR A 4 -35.31 -3.78 23.04
CA THR A 4 -35.01 -3.96 21.65
C THR A 4 -33.50 -4.25 21.51
N ASN A 5 -33.19 -5.50 21.18
CA ASN A 5 -31.87 -5.97 20.81
C ASN A 5 -31.41 -5.26 19.50
N MET A 6 -30.65 -4.21 19.63
CA MET A 6 -29.92 -3.58 18.51
C MET A 6 -28.70 -4.43 18.19
N ALA A 7 -28.90 -5.59 17.62
CA ALA A 7 -27.86 -6.35 16.96
C ALA A 7 -27.47 -5.66 15.64
N GLY A 8 -26.86 -4.48 15.74
CA GLY A 8 -26.17 -3.82 14.64
C GLY A 8 -24.95 -4.66 14.26
N GLY A 9 -25.10 -5.49 13.22
CA GLY A 9 -24.01 -6.32 12.72
C GLY A 9 -22.76 -5.48 12.43
N TYR A 10 -21.77 -5.57 13.27
CA TYR A 10 -20.43 -5.07 13.03
C TYR A 10 -19.87 -5.80 11.79
N ARG A 11 -20.03 -5.16 10.63
CA ARG A 11 -19.32 -5.59 9.44
C ARG A 11 -17.84 -5.52 9.78
N HIS A 12 -17.19 -6.67 9.81
CA HIS A 12 -15.77 -6.85 10.09
C HIS A 12 -14.95 -5.76 9.40
N MET A 13 -14.31 -4.89 10.19
CA MET A 13 -13.36 -3.91 9.65
C MET A 13 -12.22 -4.66 8.96
N LYS A 14 -11.98 -4.32 7.71
CA LYS A 14 -10.94 -4.96 6.89
C LYS A 14 -9.59 -4.29 7.12
N GLY A 15 -9.06 -4.35 8.35
CA GLY A 15 -7.79 -3.75 8.70
C GLY A 15 -7.87 -2.24 8.98
N VAL A 16 -6.75 -1.65 9.33
CA VAL A 16 -6.65 -0.20 9.68
C VAL A 16 -6.92 0.73 8.49
N LEU A 17 -6.83 0.22 7.27
CA LEU A 17 -7.14 0.95 6.03
C LEU A 17 -8.62 0.84 5.63
N ALA A 18 -9.49 0.31 6.50
CA ALA A 18 -10.92 0.22 6.21
C ALA A 18 -11.51 1.62 5.98
N GLY A 19 -12.11 1.82 4.81
CA GLY A 19 -12.69 3.13 4.43
C GLY A 19 -11.75 4.04 3.63
N ALA A 20 -10.47 3.74 3.50
CA ALA A 20 -9.51 4.57 2.76
C ALA A 20 -9.96 4.86 1.32
N GLY A 21 -10.50 3.85 0.62
CA GLY A 21 -11.02 4.05 -0.73
C GLY A 21 -12.14 5.10 -0.81
N ARG A 22 -12.98 5.23 0.21
CA ARG A 22 -14.03 6.27 0.24
C ARG A 22 -13.48 7.66 0.46
N VAL A 23 -12.46 7.79 1.31
CA VAL A 23 -11.76 9.06 1.50
C VAL A 23 -11.13 9.50 0.18
N ILE A 24 -10.42 8.60 -0.49
CA ILE A 24 -9.81 8.87 -1.80
C ILE A 24 -10.87 9.26 -2.82
N ASP A 25 -11.95 8.50 -2.98
CA ASP A 25 -13.04 8.78 -3.91
C ASP A 25 -13.63 10.17 -3.70
N ARG A 26 -13.79 10.61 -2.46
CA ARG A 26 -14.32 11.93 -2.14
C ARG A 26 -13.37 13.04 -2.60
N PHE A 27 -12.07 12.93 -2.31
CA PHE A 27 -11.08 13.91 -2.77
C PHE A 27 -10.99 13.99 -4.29
N PHE A 28 -11.20 12.88 -4.97
CA PHE A 28 -11.24 12.83 -6.44
C PHE A 28 -12.61 13.18 -7.03
N GLY A 29 -13.60 13.53 -6.20
CA GLY A 29 -14.93 13.93 -6.64
C GLY A 29 -15.75 12.82 -7.29
N VAL A 30 -15.44 11.55 -7.03
CA VAL A 30 -16.06 10.39 -7.69
C VAL A 30 -17.02 9.60 -6.78
N GLU A 31 -17.21 10.00 -5.55
CA GLU A 31 -18.06 9.29 -4.58
C GLU A 31 -19.56 9.20 -4.99
N ARG A 32 -20.02 10.08 -5.89
CA ARG A 32 -21.42 10.14 -6.37
C ARG A 32 -21.69 9.33 -7.63
N ILE A 33 -20.70 8.65 -8.17
CA ILE A 33 -20.86 7.88 -9.39
C ILE A 33 -21.38 6.48 -9.05
N GLY A 34 -22.62 6.42 -8.57
CA GLY A 34 -23.53 5.26 -8.63
C GLY A 34 -23.09 3.89 -8.13
N THR A 35 -21.93 3.72 -7.52
CA THR A 35 -21.45 2.42 -7.04
C THR A 35 -21.52 2.32 -5.51
N LYS A 36 -21.95 1.15 -5.01
CA LYS A 36 -21.91 0.83 -3.57
C LYS A 36 -20.50 0.64 -3.03
N THR A 37 -19.52 0.47 -3.91
CA THR A 37 -18.14 0.14 -3.58
C THR A 37 -17.23 1.29 -4.03
N PRO A 38 -16.30 1.75 -3.19
CA PRO A 38 -15.34 2.79 -3.56
C PRO A 38 -14.55 2.44 -4.81
N HIS A 39 -14.37 3.39 -5.71
CA HIS A 39 -13.68 3.21 -6.98
C HIS A 39 -12.22 2.76 -6.79
N PHE A 40 -11.54 3.30 -5.78
CA PHE A 40 -10.16 2.91 -5.45
C PHE A 40 -10.01 1.55 -4.77
N GLN A 41 -11.09 0.82 -4.54
CA GLN A 41 -11.01 -0.60 -4.16
C GLN A 41 -11.01 -1.54 -5.37
N HIS A 42 -11.30 -1.02 -6.57
CA HIS A 42 -11.39 -1.78 -7.80
C HIS A 42 -10.49 -1.19 -8.87
N LYS A 43 -9.48 -1.93 -9.29
CA LYS A 43 -8.54 -1.54 -10.33
C LYS A 43 -9.22 -1.04 -11.62
N GLN A 44 -10.25 -1.75 -12.08
CA GLN A 44 -11.01 -1.37 -13.29
C GLN A 44 -11.69 0.00 -13.18
N SER A 45 -12.19 0.32 -11.99
CA SER A 45 -12.83 1.63 -11.78
C SER A 45 -11.82 2.77 -11.79
N CYS A 46 -10.58 2.52 -11.36
CA CYS A 46 -9.50 3.51 -11.43
C CYS A 46 -9.14 3.89 -12.87
N VAL A 47 -9.24 2.96 -13.82
CA VAL A 47 -9.02 3.28 -15.25
C VAL A 47 -9.96 4.38 -15.70
N HIS A 48 -11.26 4.27 -15.43
CA HIS A 48 -12.25 5.26 -15.82
C HIS A 48 -12.08 6.60 -15.11
N ILE A 49 -11.56 6.60 -13.88
CA ILE A 49 -11.27 7.84 -13.15
C ILE A 49 -10.08 8.56 -13.76
N SER A 50 -9.05 7.82 -14.17
CA SER A 50 -7.82 8.40 -14.75
C SER A 50 -8.06 9.09 -16.09
N GLU A 51 -9.15 8.76 -16.78
CA GLU A 51 -9.55 9.40 -18.03
C GLU A 51 -10.26 10.75 -17.83
N LYS A 52 -10.58 11.10 -16.58
CA LYS A 52 -11.26 12.35 -16.23
C LYS A 52 -10.29 13.35 -15.61
N PRO A 53 -10.52 14.65 -15.78
CA PRO A 53 -9.78 15.67 -15.05
C PRO A 53 -9.94 15.42 -13.54
N ILE A 54 -8.81 15.32 -12.84
CA ILE A 54 -8.79 15.23 -11.38
C ILE A 54 -9.06 16.65 -10.84
N PRO A 55 -10.02 16.84 -9.92
CA PRO A 55 -10.26 18.13 -9.32
C PRO A 55 -9.00 18.57 -8.54
N GLU A 56 -8.77 19.86 -8.46
CA GLU A 56 -7.76 20.39 -7.56
C GLU A 56 -8.16 20.06 -6.12
N PHE A 57 -7.23 19.51 -5.38
CA PHE A 57 -7.38 19.26 -3.95
C PHE A 57 -6.05 19.43 -3.22
N GLU A 58 -6.15 19.73 -1.94
CA GLU A 58 -4.96 19.85 -1.11
C GLU A 58 -4.43 18.48 -0.73
N SER A 59 -3.26 18.12 -1.27
CA SER A 59 -2.66 16.78 -1.05
C SER A 59 -2.43 16.50 0.43
N LEU A 60 -2.05 17.51 1.21
CA LEU A 60 -1.83 17.38 2.64
C LEU A 60 -3.12 17.00 3.36
N ALA A 61 -4.24 17.63 3.02
CA ALA A 61 -5.55 17.32 3.61
C ALA A 61 -5.96 15.86 3.37
N LEU A 62 -5.68 15.31 2.17
CA LEU A 62 -5.91 13.91 1.87
C LEU A 62 -5.05 13.00 2.77
N LEU A 63 -3.75 13.31 2.90
CA LEU A 63 -2.83 12.51 3.72
C LEU A 63 -3.21 12.54 5.20
N GLU A 64 -3.55 13.72 5.73
CA GLU A 64 -4.00 13.88 7.11
C GLU A 64 -5.28 13.10 7.40
N GLU A 65 -6.23 13.13 6.48
CA GLU A 65 -7.48 12.40 6.66
C GLU A 65 -7.30 10.89 6.58
N LEU A 66 -6.45 10.41 5.67
CA LEU A 66 -6.09 8.99 5.60
C LEU A 66 -5.33 8.55 6.86
N TYR A 67 -4.44 9.38 7.37
CA TYR A 67 -3.70 9.07 8.60
C TYR A 67 -4.66 9.02 9.81
N ARG A 68 -5.54 10.01 9.96
CA ARG A 68 -6.58 10.03 11.00
C ARG A 68 -7.50 8.81 10.92
N LEU A 69 -7.86 8.39 9.70
CA LEU A 69 -8.64 7.16 9.49
C LEU A 69 -7.91 5.92 10.03
N ILE A 70 -6.60 5.82 9.84
CA ILE A 70 -5.79 4.72 10.40
C ILE A 70 -5.85 4.74 11.92
N GLU A 71 -5.64 5.90 12.53
CA GLU A 71 -5.70 6.07 14.00
C GLU A 71 -7.08 5.70 14.56
N ASP A 72 -8.14 6.22 13.97
CA ASP A 72 -9.52 5.95 14.37
C ASP A 72 -9.88 4.46 14.25
N ASN A 73 -9.46 3.81 13.18
CA ASN A 73 -9.70 2.38 12.99
C ASN A 73 -8.94 1.56 14.02
N TRP A 74 -7.70 1.94 14.32
CA TRP A 74 -6.90 1.27 15.34
C TRP A 74 -7.49 1.46 16.74
N GLN A 75 -7.79 2.69 17.13
CA GLN A 75 -8.38 2.99 18.47
C GLN A 75 -9.69 2.24 18.68
N ARG A 76 -10.57 2.22 17.68
CA ARG A 76 -11.85 1.48 17.74
C ARG A 76 -11.69 -0.03 17.90
N SER A 77 -10.57 -0.57 17.45
CA SER A 77 -10.31 -2.01 17.53
C SER A 77 -9.69 -2.46 18.87
N GLN A 78 -9.10 -1.53 19.64
CA GLN A 78 -8.28 -1.86 20.82
C GLN A 78 -8.99 -2.70 21.88
N PRO A 79 -10.25 -2.52 22.23
CA PRO A 79 -10.89 -3.37 23.25
C PRO A 79 -11.02 -4.83 22.82
N HIS A 80 -11.00 -5.09 21.52
CA HIS A 80 -11.35 -6.41 20.95
C HIS A 80 -10.14 -7.20 20.42
N TYR A 81 -9.04 -6.53 20.10
CA TYR A 81 -7.92 -7.14 19.40
C TYR A 81 -6.57 -6.83 20.03
N GLY A 82 -6.49 -6.67 21.33
CA GLY A 82 -5.28 -6.34 22.09
C GLY A 82 -4.06 -7.28 21.91
N LYS A 83 -3.96 -7.93 20.74
CA LYS A 83 -2.79 -8.71 20.38
C LYS A 83 -1.75 -7.78 19.73
N PRO A 84 -0.48 -7.92 20.10
CA PRO A 84 0.57 -7.20 19.42
C PRO A 84 0.58 -7.57 17.93
N PRO A 85 0.99 -6.64 17.06
CA PRO A 85 1.12 -6.91 15.64
C PRO A 85 2.12 -8.05 15.39
N SER A 86 2.00 -8.71 14.26
CA SER A 86 2.94 -9.76 13.89
C SER A 86 4.35 -9.19 13.77
N GLN A 87 5.32 -9.83 14.44
CA GLN A 87 6.74 -9.47 14.28
C GLN A 87 7.28 -9.74 12.87
N LYS A 88 6.48 -10.37 11.99
CA LYS A 88 6.80 -10.48 10.56
C LYS A 88 6.58 -9.16 9.80
N ASN A 89 5.73 -8.27 10.31
CA ASN A 89 5.52 -6.95 9.71
C ASN A 89 6.82 -6.15 9.72
N TRP A 90 7.04 -5.40 8.67
CA TRP A 90 8.24 -4.57 8.45
C TRP A 90 9.56 -5.36 8.47
N ARG A 91 9.49 -6.65 8.16
CA ARG A 91 10.67 -7.50 8.07
C ARG A 91 11.35 -7.35 6.71
N VAL A 92 12.63 -7.08 6.73
CA VAL A 92 13.49 -6.99 5.54
C VAL A 92 14.07 -8.37 5.24
N THR A 93 13.39 -9.13 4.39
CA THR A 93 13.83 -10.48 3.97
C THR A 93 13.67 -10.59 2.47
N ARG A 94 14.71 -11.05 1.78
CA ARG A 94 14.65 -11.29 0.34
C ARG A 94 13.97 -12.63 0.03
N HIS A 95 13.13 -12.63 -0.99
CA HIS A 95 12.43 -13.80 -1.49
C HIS A 95 12.69 -13.96 -3.00
N PRO A 96 13.87 -14.49 -3.41
CA PRO A 96 14.26 -14.58 -4.82
C PRO A 96 13.61 -15.75 -5.58
N GLN A 97 13.02 -16.73 -4.86
CA GLN A 97 12.51 -17.96 -5.46
C GLN A 97 11.16 -17.72 -6.16
N PHE A 98 11.00 -18.30 -7.33
CA PHE A 98 9.72 -18.39 -8.01
C PHE A 98 8.87 -19.52 -7.39
N ALA A 99 7.61 -19.24 -7.11
CA ALA A 99 6.67 -20.30 -6.77
C ALA A 99 6.37 -21.13 -8.04
N GLN A 100 6.23 -22.45 -7.91
CA GLN A 100 5.99 -23.36 -9.04
C GLN A 100 4.76 -23.00 -9.89
N HIS A 101 3.78 -22.37 -9.30
CA HIS A 101 2.51 -22.01 -9.96
C HIS A 101 2.26 -20.50 -10.03
N ASN A 102 3.34 -19.70 -10.02
CA ASN A 102 3.19 -18.26 -10.15
C ASN A 102 2.75 -17.88 -11.56
N THR A 103 1.58 -17.27 -11.68
CA THR A 103 1.03 -16.75 -12.94
C THR A 103 0.99 -15.22 -12.98
N SER A 104 1.38 -14.55 -11.89
CA SER A 104 1.40 -13.09 -11.82
C SER A 104 2.63 -12.51 -12.54
N PRO A 105 2.43 -11.66 -13.57
CA PRO A 105 3.54 -10.96 -14.21
C PRO A 105 4.28 -10.02 -13.26
N GLU A 106 3.56 -9.39 -12.33
CA GLU A 106 4.12 -8.48 -11.32
C GLU A 106 5.07 -9.23 -10.38
N VAL A 107 4.62 -10.37 -9.82
CA VAL A 107 5.47 -11.23 -8.99
C VAL A 107 6.67 -11.77 -9.77
N THR A 108 6.49 -12.09 -11.04
CA THR A 108 7.61 -12.53 -11.90
C THR A 108 8.64 -11.41 -12.06
N LEU A 109 8.19 -10.19 -12.38
CA LEU A 109 9.08 -9.03 -12.51
C LEU A 109 9.81 -8.73 -11.19
N GLU A 110 9.09 -8.72 -10.08
CA GLU A 110 9.63 -8.55 -8.75
C GLU A 110 10.78 -9.54 -8.45
N ARG A 111 10.56 -10.84 -8.73
CA ARG A 111 11.59 -11.88 -8.52
C ARG A 111 12.80 -11.69 -9.43
N CYS A 112 12.58 -11.32 -10.70
CA CYS A 112 13.67 -10.99 -11.62
C CYS A 112 14.51 -9.82 -11.10
N ILE A 113 13.89 -8.76 -10.58
CA ILE A 113 14.59 -7.63 -10.01
C ILE A 113 15.44 -8.09 -8.82
N ILE A 114 14.85 -8.86 -7.89
CA ILE A 114 15.57 -9.35 -6.72
C ILE A 114 16.75 -10.26 -7.09
N GLN A 115 16.61 -11.11 -8.10
CA GLN A 115 17.72 -11.94 -8.55
C GLN A 115 18.84 -11.14 -9.22
N ALA A 116 18.49 -10.06 -9.91
CA ALA A 116 19.44 -9.22 -10.64
C ALA A 116 20.10 -8.12 -9.78
N THR A 117 19.63 -7.93 -8.55
CA THR A 117 20.08 -6.82 -7.67
C THR A 117 20.80 -7.31 -6.42
N SER A 118 21.47 -6.36 -5.73
CA SER A 118 22.19 -6.61 -4.48
C SER A 118 21.27 -6.83 -3.28
N GLU A 119 21.88 -7.15 -2.13
CA GLU A 119 21.18 -7.36 -0.84
C GLU A 119 20.47 -6.10 -0.30
N THR A 120 20.70 -4.94 -0.91
CA THR A 120 19.97 -3.71 -0.57
C THR A 120 18.53 -3.71 -1.08
N TRP A 121 18.17 -4.62 -1.99
CA TRP A 121 16.83 -4.79 -2.53
C TRP A 121 16.09 -5.92 -1.86
N ILE A 122 14.91 -5.64 -1.38
CA ILE A 122 14.03 -6.55 -0.62
C ILE A 122 12.65 -6.55 -1.31
N ASN A 123 11.95 -7.64 -1.22
CA ASN A 123 10.61 -7.75 -1.78
C ASN A 123 9.61 -8.34 -0.80
N GLN A 124 8.32 -8.15 -1.12
CA GLN A 124 7.20 -8.71 -0.35
C GLN A 124 7.26 -8.32 1.13
N VAL A 125 7.54 -7.03 1.40
CA VAL A 125 7.58 -6.54 2.77
C VAL A 125 6.16 -6.38 3.31
N PRO A 126 5.75 -7.13 4.34
CA PRO A 126 4.40 -7.05 4.87
C PRO A 126 4.23 -5.78 5.72
N PRO A 127 3.36 -4.83 5.30
CA PRO A 127 2.98 -3.70 6.16
C PRO A 127 2.01 -4.18 7.24
N SER A 128 1.79 -3.36 8.25
CA SER A 128 0.90 -3.71 9.36
C SER A 128 -0.57 -3.43 9.07
N SER A 129 -1.04 -3.69 7.87
CA SER A 129 -2.43 -3.40 7.46
C SER A 129 -3.49 -4.23 8.23
N GLY A 130 -3.09 -5.37 8.79
CA GLY A 130 -3.93 -6.27 9.57
C GLY A 130 -4.05 -5.98 11.07
N LEU A 131 -3.66 -4.82 11.56
CA LEU A 131 -3.65 -4.48 13.01
C LEU A 131 -5.02 -4.59 13.70
N THR A 132 -6.13 -4.49 12.96
CA THR A 132 -7.48 -4.38 13.51
C THR A 132 -8.36 -5.61 13.26
N GLY A 133 -7.82 -6.74 12.90
CA GLY A 133 -8.66 -7.87 12.56
C GLY A 133 -8.03 -9.24 12.71
N PRO A 134 -8.86 -10.29 12.84
CA PRO A 134 -8.40 -11.67 12.93
C PRO A 134 -7.88 -12.22 11.60
N ARG A 135 -8.14 -11.54 10.48
CA ARG A 135 -7.74 -11.98 9.14
C ARG A 135 -6.32 -11.55 8.86
N LYS A 136 -5.52 -12.48 8.37
CA LYS A 136 -4.24 -12.18 7.74
C LYS A 136 -4.53 -11.29 6.53
N ASP A 137 -4.10 -10.05 6.58
CA ASP A 137 -4.02 -9.21 5.41
C ASP A 137 -2.75 -9.62 4.66
N ASN A 138 -2.91 -10.07 3.43
CA ASN A 138 -1.80 -10.54 2.59
C ASN A 138 -1.23 -9.38 1.72
N ARG A 139 -1.39 -8.14 2.15
CA ARG A 139 -0.79 -7.00 1.46
C ARG A 139 0.71 -6.99 1.69
N HIS A 140 1.43 -6.63 0.66
CA HIS A 140 2.88 -6.48 0.71
C HIS A 140 3.27 -5.24 -0.09
N ILE A 141 4.32 -4.57 0.33
CA ILE A 141 5.04 -3.62 -0.51
C ILE A 141 5.85 -4.49 -1.47
N ASP A 142 5.68 -4.29 -2.78
CA ASP A 142 6.29 -5.15 -3.78
C ASP A 142 7.81 -5.16 -3.67
N LEU A 143 8.43 -3.96 -3.66
CA LEU A 143 9.86 -3.81 -3.48
C LEU A 143 10.20 -2.72 -2.46
N VAL A 144 11.27 -2.95 -1.74
CA VAL A 144 11.88 -1.99 -0.81
C VAL A 144 13.38 -1.94 -1.11
N HIS A 145 13.92 -0.73 -1.25
CA HIS A 145 15.34 -0.52 -1.52
C HIS A 145 15.99 0.29 -0.42
N ASN A 146 17.08 -0.22 0.13
CA ASN A 146 17.90 0.49 1.11
C ASN A 146 18.93 1.36 0.37
N LEU A 147 18.77 2.67 0.47
CA LEU A 147 19.68 3.66 -0.14
C LEU A 147 20.92 3.96 0.73
N GLY A 148 20.97 3.40 1.93
CA GLY A 148 21.98 3.74 2.93
C GLY A 148 21.61 5.01 3.73
N HIS A 149 22.40 5.29 4.76
CA HIS A 149 22.26 6.49 5.61
C HIS A 149 20.83 6.68 6.19
N GLY A 150 20.12 5.59 6.45
CA GLY A 150 18.75 5.62 6.98
C GLY A 150 17.69 5.99 5.95
N ALA A 151 18.01 6.06 4.67
CA ALA A 151 17.08 6.33 3.59
C ALA A 151 16.61 5.04 2.89
N TRP A 152 15.31 4.95 2.62
CA TRP A 152 14.67 3.80 2.01
C TRP A 152 13.70 4.22 0.91
N GLU A 153 13.45 3.32 -0.03
CA GLU A 153 12.41 3.47 -1.06
C GLU A 153 11.38 2.36 -0.90
N PHE A 154 10.10 2.72 -0.91
CA PHE A 154 9.00 1.78 -1.07
C PHE A 154 8.50 1.89 -2.50
N ILE A 155 8.39 0.77 -3.18
CA ILE A 155 8.13 0.73 -4.62
C ILE A 155 6.96 -0.21 -4.88
N GLU A 156 5.93 0.31 -5.54
CA GLU A 156 4.81 -0.46 -6.06
C GLU A 156 5.02 -0.75 -7.54
N LEU A 157 4.90 -2.01 -7.93
CA LEU A 157 5.05 -2.47 -9.30
C LEU A 157 3.70 -2.62 -9.99
N LYS A 158 3.61 -2.20 -11.24
CA LYS A 158 2.46 -2.47 -12.10
C LYS A 158 2.90 -2.94 -13.46
N VAL A 159 2.33 -4.05 -13.89
CA VAL A 159 2.62 -4.67 -15.20
C VAL A 159 1.33 -4.74 -16.02
N ASN A 160 1.30 -4.02 -17.11
CA ASN A 160 0.32 -4.15 -18.21
C ASN A 160 -1.14 -3.72 -17.95
N SER A 161 -1.60 -3.44 -16.74
CA SER A 161 -3.05 -3.40 -16.55
C SER A 161 -3.59 -2.28 -15.69
N ASP A 162 -2.76 -1.65 -14.87
CA ASP A 162 -3.30 -0.78 -13.84
C ASP A 162 -2.89 0.66 -14.05
N THR A 163 -3.74 1.53 -13.59
CA THR A 163 -3.46 2.95 -13.69
C THR A 163 -2.36 3.31 -12.70
N PRO A 164 -1.43 4.21 -13.09
CA PRO A 164 -0.46 4.77 -12.16
C PRO A 164 -1.09 5.38 -10.91
N LEU A 165 -2.32 5.89 -11.05
CA LEU A 165 -3.09 6.47 -9.96
C LEU A 165 -3.42 5.44 -8.87
N PHE A 166 -3.83 4.22 -9.25
CA PHE A 166 -4.11 3.16 -8.27
C PHE A 166 -2.83 2.79 -7.49
N ALA A 167 -1.72 2.59 -8.22
CA ALA A 167 -0.42 2.31 -7.61
C ALA A 167 0.03 3.43 -6.66
N ALA A 168 -0.13 4.69 -7.08
CA ALA A 168 0.22 5.84 -6.26
C ALA A 168 -0.58 5.88 -4.96
N MET A 169 -1.89 5.62 -5.01
CA MET A 169 -2.72 5.60 -3.81
C MET A 169 -2.43 4.37 -2.93
N GLU A 170 -2.06 3.24 -3.52
CA GLU A 170 -1.65 2.05 -2.77
C GLU A 170 -0.35 2.30 -2.00
N ILE A 171 0.69 2.81 -2.65
CA ILE A 171 1.97 3.06 -2.00
C ILE A 171 1.89 4.20 -0.96
N VAL A 172 1.04 5.20 -1.18
CA VAL A 172 0.76 6.26 -0.19
C VAL A 172 0.16 5.67 1.08
N GLN A 173 -0.80 4.76 0.97
CA GLN A 173 -1.37 4.08 2.14
C GLN A 173 -0.31 3.28 2.92
N TYR A 174 0.64 2.64 2.23
CA TYR A 174 1.76 1.96 2.89
C TYR A 174 2.72 2.93 3.58
N GLY A 175 2.98 4.08 2.97
CA GLY A 175 3.76 5.16 3.60
C GLY A 175 3.10 5.69 4.87
N LEU A 176 1.78 5.89 4.86
CA LEU A 176 1.03 6.31 6.06
C LEU A 176 1.01 5.23 7.15
N LEU A 177 0.89 3.95 6.78
CA LEU A 177 1.04 2.84 7.73
C LEU A 177 2.43 2.78 8.34
N PHE A 178 3.46 3.06 7.55
CA PHE A 178 4.82 3.15 8.06
C PHE A 178 4.94 4.26 9.11
N LEU A 179 4.47 5.47 8.81
CA LEU A 179 4.49 6.60 9.75
C LEU A 179 3.72 6.26 11.04
N PHE A 180 2.54 5.69 10.91
CA PHE A 180 1.74 5.25 12.03
C PHE A 180 2.47 4.22 12.91
N CYS A 181 3.01 3.17 12.30
CA CYS A 181 3.71 2.12 13.04
C CYS A 181 5.01 2.61 13.69
N ARG A 182 5.69 3.56 13.05
CA ARG A 182 6.87 4.20 13.61
C ARG A 182 6.51 5.08 14.81
N HIS A 183 5.48 5.91 14.68
CA HIS A 183 5.02 6.80 15.76
C HIS A 183 4.54 6.00 16.98
N HIS A 184 3.88 4.88 16.75
CA HIS A 184 3.34 4.02 17.82
C HIS A 184 4.17 2.75 18.06
N GLN A 185 5.48 2.76 17.72
CA GLN A 185 6.33 1.57 17.74
C GLN A 185 6.31 0.84 19.08
N GLU A 186 6.48 1.58 20.19
CA GLU A 186 6.47 1.05 21.55
C GLU A 186 5.10 0.47 21.93
N THR A 187 4.03 1.25 21.71
CA THR A 187 2.65 0.85 21.99
C THR A 187 2.22 -0.39 21.22
N LEU A 188 2.71 -0.52 19.98
CA LEU A 188 2.47 -1.68 19.13
C LEU A 188 3.38 -2.86 19.49
N GLY A 189 4.38 -2.69 20.34
CA GLY A 189 5.30 -3.73 20.75
C GLY A 189 6.23 -4.22 19.63
N PHE A 190 6.53 -3.36 18.65
CA PHE A 190 7.54 -3.68 17.64
C PHE A 190 8.96 -3.60 18.24
N ASP A 191 9.77 -4.59 17.87
CA ASP A 191 11.17 -4.62 18.23
C ASP A 191 11.92 -3.38 17.71
N ALA A 192 12.72 -2.75 18.58
CA ALA A 192 13.52 -1.58 18.23
C ALA A 192 14.59 -1.89 17.15
N SER A 193 14.94 -3.16 16.94
CA SER A 193 15.89 -3.58 15.90
C SER A 193 15.30 -3.60 14.48
N LYS A 194 14.01 -3.28 14.29
CA LYS A 194 13.40 -3.25 12.96
C LYS A 194 13.94 -2.09 12.13
N ALA A 195 14.90 -2.41 11.26
CA ALA A 195 15.63 -1.44 10.46
C ALA A 195 14.72 -0.48 9.67
N LEU A 196 13.61 -0.97 9.09
CA LEU A 196 12.67 -0.12 8.38
C LEU A 196 11.99 0.92 9.28
N LEU A 197 11.59 0.55 10.50
CA LEU A 197 10.94 1.48 11.42
C LEU A 197 11.93 2.52 12.00
N GLN A 198 13.22 2.32 11.80
CA GLN A 198 14.28 3.29 12.15
C GLN A 198 14.68 4.19 10.97
N ALA A 199 14.00 4.07 9.83
CA ALA A 199 14.32 4.86 8.65
C ALA A 199 14.16 6.37 8.92
N ALA A 200 15.17 7.16 8.58
CA ALA A 200 15.09 8.63 8.67
C ALA A 200 14.22 9.20 7.54
N HIS A 201 14.32 8.59 6.36
CA HIS A 201 13.60 9.03 5.16
C HIS A 201 13.03 7.82 4.43
N VAL A 202 11.79 7.96 3.95
CA VAL A 202 11.16 6.99 3.05
C VAL A 202 10.67 7.71 1.82
N HIS A 203 11.12 7.24 0.64
CA HIS A 203 10.67 7.69 -0.66
C HIS A 203 9.64 6.72 -1.19
N LEU A 204 8.50 7.21 -1.65
CA LEU A 204 7.46 6.40 -2.28
C LEU A 204 7.61 6.48 -3.80
N LYS A 205 7.59 5.32 -4.48
CA LYS A 205 7.73 5.22 -5.93
C LYS A 205 6.72 4.26 -6.52
N CYS A 206 6.29 4.56 -7.74
CA CYS A 206 5.58 3.61 -8.58
C CYS A 206 6.45 3.27 -9.79
N MET A 207 6.56 1.98 -10.11
CA MET A 207 7.24 1.51 -11.30
C MET A 207 6.26 0.76 -12.18
N SER A 208 6.13 1.18 -13.44
CA SER A 208 5.32 0.47 -14.43
C SER A 208 6.17 0.04 -15.62
N SER A 209 5.88 -1.14 -16.17
CA SER A 209 6.45 -1.52 -17.47
C SER A 209 5.77 -0.72 -18.57
N ALA A 210 6.52 0.10 -19.30
CA ALA A 210 6.03 0.69 -20.53
C ALA A 210 5.92 -0.42 -21.60
N GLN A 211 4.73 -0.63 -22.14
CA GLN A 211 4.61 -1.38 -23.38
C GLN A 211 5.14 -0.50 -24.52
N VAL A 212 6.32 -0.79 -25.00
CA VAL A 212 6.76 -0.26 -26.30
C VAL A 212 5.92 -0.96 -27.37
N GLY A 213 4.90 -0.27 -27.85
CA GLY A 213 4.04 -0.74 -28.93
C GLY A 213 4.83 -0.87 -30.23
N HIS A 214 5.45 -2.03 -30.46
CA HIS A 214 5.89 -2.44 -31.78
C HIS A 214 4.97 -3.55 -32.30
N ARG A 215 4.16 -3.21 -33.28
CA ARG A 215 3.53 -4.22 -34.15
C ARG A 215 4.67 -5.06 -34.77
N GLY A 216 4.80 -6.30 -34.33
CA GLY A 216 5.54 -7.32 -35.07
C GLY A 216 6.92 -7.71 -34.59
N SER A 217 7.31 -7.53 -33.33
CA SER A 217 8.61 -8.07 -32.85
C SER A 217 8.53 -8.54 -31.40
N LYS A 218 9.33 -9.55 -31.07
CA LYS A 218 9.46 -10.21 -29.77
C LYS A 218 9.46 -9.20 -28.63
N ARG A 219 8.55 -9.39 -27.65
CA ARG A 219 8.36 -8.52 -26.48
C ARG A 219 9.69 -8.26 -25.77
N LYS A 220 10.22 -7.08 -25.93
CA LYS A 220 11.33 -6.58 -25.12
C LYS A 220 10.72 -5.72 -24.01
N VAL A 221 10.88 -6.14 -22.75
CA VAL A 221 10.52 -5.29 -21.61
C VAL A 221 11.61 -4.22 -21.51
N VAL A 222 11.24 -2.98 -21.77
CA VAL A 222 12.11 -1.82 -21.56
C VAL A 222 11.59 -1.09 -20.34
N PHE A 223 12.41 -0.96 -19.32
CA PHE A 223 12.13 -0.08 -18.19
C PHE A 223 12.24 1.37 -18.68
N GLY A 224 11.11 1.96 -19.02
CA GLY A 224 11.05 3.39 -19.29
C GLY A 224 10.93 4.16 -17.97
N SER A 225 11.54 5.34 -17.90
CA SER A 225 11.37 6.33 -16.84
C SER A 225 9.96 6.94 -16.91
N GLY A 226 8.93 6.10 -16.70
CA GLY A 226 7.55 6.52 -16.62
C GLY A 226 7.28 7.19 -15.28
N CYS A 227 6.49 8.24 -15.29
CA CYS A 227 6.03 9.10 -14.19
C CYS A 227 6.43 8.63 -12.79
N SER A 228 7.50 9.19 -12.26
CA SER A 228 7.87 8.98 -10.86
C SER A 228 7.10 9.99 -10.01
N CYS A 229 6.03 9.54 -9.34
CA CYS A 229 5.45 10.31 -8.25
C CYS A 229 6.38 10.19 -7.04
N TYR A 230 6.90 11.31 -6.57
CA TYR A 230 7.74 11.34 -5.37
C TYR A 230 6.94 11.91 -4.21
N ALA A 231 6.82 11.15 -3.14
CA ALA A 231 6.49 11.67 -1.82
C ALA A 231 7.66 11.36 -0.88
N VAL A 232 8.14 12.37 -0.17
CA VAL A 232 9.22 12.21 0.81
C VAL A 232 8.63 12.45 2.19
N PHE A 233 8.65 11.42 3.01
CA PHE A 233 8.32 11.56 4.43
C PHE A 233 9.62 11.77 5.21
N ARG A 234 9.70 12.92 5.90
CA ARG A 234 10.79 13.22 6.84
C ARG A 234 10.29 13.02 8.25
N SER A 235 11.11 12.44 9.07
CA SER A 235 10.87 12.29 10.52
C SER A 235 11.18 13.56 11.28
#